data_a0694a3ddf85d04030ed0b3b7a0d221a
#
_entry.id   a0694a3ddf85d04030ed0b3b7a0d221a
#
_cell.length_a   1.000
_cell.length_b   1.000
_cell.length_c   1.000
_cell.angle_alpha   90.00
_cell.angle_beta   90.00
_cell.angle_gamma   90.00
#
_symmetry.space_group_name_H-M   'P 1'
#
loop_
_entity.id
_entity.type
_entity.pdbx_description
1 polymer ?
#
loop_
_entity_poly.entity_id
_entity_poly.type
_entity_poly.pdbx_seq_one_letter_code
_entity_poly.pdbx_strand_id
1 'polypeptide(L)'
;MADALWFVDPSAGGNKMKIALAPRPIDLVGKVVGLIDNTKEQADVILETVAQELRARYGVKDVIIERKEAFSRPATVAQIDALVNRVQVAAAAVGG
;
A
#
# COMPACT_ATOMS: atom_id res chain seq x y z
N MET A 1 -23.00 9.25 -1.50
CA MET A 1 -23.16 8.98 -1.24
C MET A 1 -23.45 8.77 -1.18
N ALA A 2 -23.46 8.48 -1.00
CA ALA A 2 -23.69 8.29 -0.56
C ALA A 2 -23.82 8.02 -0.09
N ASP A 3 -23.74 8.07 0.44
CA ASP A 3 -23.92 7.81 1.24
C ASP A 3 -24.47 7.43 1.36
N ALA A 4 -24.73 7.32 1.31
CA ALA A 4 -25.23 6.97 1.66
C ALA A 4 -25.60 6.34 1.66
N LEU A 5 -25.59 6.31 1.56
CA LEU A 5 -25.84 5.36 1.76
C LEU A 5 -26.31 4.61 2.37
N TRP A 6 -26.34 4.86 2.17
CA TRP A 6 -26.97 3.95 2.59
C TRP A 6 -26.30 3.00 3.35
N PHE A 7 -25.43 2.68 3.08
CA PHE A 7 -24.68 1.79 3.88
C PHE A 7 -24.13 2.48 5.10
N VAL A 8 -23.83 1.68 6.10
CA VAL A 8 -23.26 2.19 7.33
C VAL A 8 -21.75 2.22 7.17
N ASP A 9 -21.18 3.35 7.50
CA ASP A 9 -19.74 3.46 7.58
C ASP A 9 -19.31 2.94 8.96
N PRO A 10 -18.66 1.80 9.03
CA PRO A 10 -18.28 1.24 10.33
C PRO A 10 -17.32 2.11 11.10
N SER A 11 -16.51 2.91 10.44
CA SER A 11 -15.63 3.81 11.15
C SER A 11 -16.39 4.95 11.81
N ALA A 12 -17.50 5.37 11.22
CA ALA A 12 -18.32 6.42 11.82
C ALA A 12 -19.02 5.95 13.09
N GLY A 13 -19.35 4.67 13.16
CA GLY A 13 -20.06 4.14 14.29
C GLY A 13 -19.17 3.77 15.44
N GLY A 14 -17.96 3.31 15.17
CA GLY A 14 -17.14 2.71 16.20
C GLY A 14 -15.89 3.49 16.56
N ASN A 15 -15.37 4.23 15.64
CA ASN A 15 -14.09 4.90 15.85
C ASN A 15 -14.23 6.38 15.63
N LYS A 16 -13.91 7.14 16.67
CA LYS A 16 -13.97 8.58 16.59
C LYS A 16 -12.73 9.21 15.99
N MET A 17 -11.67 8.47 15.88
CA MET A 17 -10.43 8.98 15.29
C MET A 17 -10.56 9.04 13.78
N LYS A 18 -10.13 10.14 13.23
CA LYS A 18 -10.03 10.29 11.79
C LYS A 18 -8.59 10.07 11.41
N ILE A 19 -8.37 9.17 10.47
CA ILE A 19 -7.05 8.94 9.94
C ILE A 19 -6.98 9.66 8.60
N ALA A 20 -6.12 10.67 8.55
CA ALA A 20 -5.92 11.42 7.33
C ALA A 20 -5.12 10.58 6.36
N LEU A 21 -5.53 10.57 5.10
CA LEU A 21 -4.75 9.94 4.06
C LEU A 21 -3.52 10.79 3.76
N ALA A 22 -2.42 10.13 3.46
CA ALA A 22 -1.23 10.83 3.03
C ALA A 22 -1.49 11.53 1.70
N PRO A 23 -0.87 12.69 1.46
CA PRO A 23 -1.01 13.36 0.17
C PRO A 23 -0.57 12.45 -0.96
N ARG A 24 -1.29 12.51 -2.07
CA ARG A 24 -0.96 11.73 -3.27
C ARG A 24 -0.09 12.57 -4.19
N PRO A 25 0.99 12.01 -4.72
CA PRO A 25 1.74 12.73 -5.76
C PRO A 25 0.91 12.82 -7.04
N ILE A 26 1.20 13.82 -7.85
CA ILE A 26 0.50 14.02 -9.12
C ILE A 26 0.82 12.90 -10.09
N ASP A 27 2.07 12.44 -10.08
CA ASP A 27 2.51 11.34 -10.92
C ASP A 27 3.56 10.54 -10.16
N LEU A 28 4.04 9.47 -10.79
CA LEU A 28 5.00 8.56 -10.17
C LEU A 28 6.42 8.74 -10.68
N VAL A 29 6.65 9.67 -11.59
CA VAL A 29 7.97 9.85 -12.18
C VAL A 29 8.98 10.23 -11.11
N GLY A 30 10.08 9.51 -11.06
CA GLY A 30 11.14 9.78 -10.11
C GLY A 30 10.82 9.44 -8.66
N LYS A 31 9.67 8.86 -8.40
CA LYS A 31 9.26 8.50 -7.05
C LYS A 31 9.75 7.10 -6.69
N VAL A 32 9.90 6.86 -5.40
CA VAL A 32 10.16 5.52 -4.88
C VAL A 32 8.85 4.95 -4.38
N VAL A 33 8.52 3.75 -4.83
CA VAL A 33 7.27 3.09 -4.48
C VAL A 33 7.57 1.92 -3.56
N GLY A 34 6.83 1.83 -2.46
CA GLY A 34 6.92 0.70 -1.56
C GLY A 34 5.76 -0.26 -1.83
N LEU A 35 6.06 -1.54 -1.93
CA LEU A 35 5.06 -2.58 -2.09
C LEU A 35 5.16 -3.52 -0.90
N ILE A 36 4.05 -3.74 -0.21
CA ILE A 36 4.02 -4.65 0.93
C ILE A 36 3.39 -5.95 0.46
N ASP A 37 4.18 -7.01 0.52
CA ASP A 37 3.74 -8.35 0.15
C ASP A 37 3.02 -8.95 1.35
N ASN A 38 1.73 -9.20 1.17
CA ASN A 38 0.87 -9.72 2.23
C ASN A 38 1.04 -11.22 2.45
N THR A 39 1.95 -11.85 1.74
CA THR A 39 2.28 -13.28 1.83
C THR A 39 1.14 -14.22 1.45
N LYS A 40 0.12 -13.70 0.79
CA LYS A 40 -0.88 -14.54 0.17
C LYS A 40 -0.26 -15.29 -1.00
N GLU A 41 -0.89 -16.40 -1.37
CA GLU A 41 -0.42 -17.20 -2.49
C GLU A 41 -0.28 -16.34 -3.73
N GLN A 42 0.87 -16.41 -4.37
CA GLN A 42 1.23 -15.69 -5.59
C GLN A 42 1.31 -14.16 -5.45
N ALA A 43 1.23 -13.63 -4.22
CA ALA A 43 1.37 -12.20 -4.03
C ALA A 43 2.74 -11.71 -4.51
N ASP A 44 3.78 -12.49 -4.28
CA ASP A 44 5.13 -12.15 -4.72
C ASP A 44 5.21 -12.01 -6.24
N VAL A 45 4.57 -12.91 -6.97
CA VAL A 45 4.57 -12.85 -8.44
C VAL A 45 3.82 -11.63 -8.93
N ILE A 46 2.66 -11.36 -8.35
CA ILE A 46 1.84 -10.22 -8.72
C ILE A 46 2.58 -8.91 -8.45
N LEU A 47 3.18 -8.79 -7.28
CA LEU A 47 3.89 -7.57 -6.91
C LEU A 47 5.14 -7.37 -7.75
N GLU A 48 5.84 -8.43 -8.11
CA GLU A 48 6.98 -8.33 -9.00
C GLU A 48 6.56 -7.82 -10.38
N THR A 49 5.44 -8.30 -10.89
CA THR A 49 4.89 -7.82 -12.15
C THR A 49 4.50 -6.36 -12.07
N VAL A 50 3.86 -5.98 -10.97
CA VAL A 50 3.51 -4.57 -10.74
C VAL A 50 4.77 -3.71 -10.71
N ALA A 51 5.81 -4.17 -10.02
CA ALA A 51 7.05 -3.43 -9.93
C ALA A 51 7.68 -3.20 -11.32
N GLN A 52 7.67 -4.23 -12.15
CA GLN A 52 8.20 -4.11 -13.51
C GLN A 52 7.41 -3.10 -14.33
N GLU A 53 6.09 -3.15 -14.23
CA GLU A 53 5.23 -2.21 -14.96
C GLU A 53 5.41 -0.77 -14.47
N LEU A 54 5.56 -0.59 -13.18
CA LEU A 54 5.80 0.75 -12.64
C LEU A 54 7.11 1.33 -13.17
N ARG A 55 8.15 0.52 -13.24
CA ARG A 55 9.42 0.98 -13.80
C ARG A 55 9.33 1.26 -15.29
N ALA A 56 8.66 0.38 -16.03
CA ALA A 56 8.61 0.47 -17.48
C ALA A 56 7.68 1.56 -17.97
N ARG A 57 6.55 1.77 -17.30
CA ARG A 57 5.50 2.64 -17.82
C ARG A 57 5.39 3.97 -17.09
N TYR A 58 5.76 4.02 -15.83
CA TYR A 58 5.48 5.18 -14.99
C TYR A 58 6.73 5.92 -14.54
N GLY A 59 7.90 5.42 -14.94
CA GLY A 59 9.13 6.13 -14.69
C GLY A 59 9.51 6.24 -13.22
N VAL A 60 9.10 5.30 -12.38
CA VAL A 60 9.48 5.34 -10.97
C VAL A 60 10.98 5.17 -10.83
N LYS A 61 11.54 5.81 -9.82
CA LYS A 61 12.96 5.74 -9.55
C LYS A 61 13.35 4.36 -9.04
N ASP A 62 12.53 3.80 -8.16
CA ASP A 62 12.81 2.50 -7.56
C ASP A 62 11.54 1.93 -6.97
N VAL A 63 11.53 0.62 -6.76
CA VAL A 63 10.45 -0.08 -6.09
C VAL A 63 11.07 -0.93 -4.99
N ILE A 64 10.54 -0.78 -3.78
CA ILE A 64 11.00 -1.53 -2.62
C ILE A 64 9.88 -2.47 -2.21
N ILE A 65 10.18 -3.76 -2.14
CA ILE A 65 9.19 -4.76 -1.74
C ILE A 65 9.53 -5.24 -0.34
N GLU A 66 8.58 -5.07 0.58
CA GLU A 66 8.69 -5.58 1.94
C GLU A 66 7.71 -6.71 2.11
N ARG A 67 8.18 -7.85 2.57
CA ARG A 67 7.36 -9.03 2.75
C ARG A 67 7.01 -9.19 4.22
N LYS A 68 5.72 -9.31 4.52
CA LYS A 68 5.27 -9.60 5.88
C LYS A 68 5.62 -11.02 6.27
N GLU A 69 5.60 -11.29 7.57
CA GLU A 69 5.85 -12.65 8.06
C GLU A 69 4.69 -13.58 7.72
N ALA A 70 3.48 -13.09 7.81
CA ALA A 70 2.28 -13.88 7.52
C ALA A 70 1.15 -12.96 7.10
N PHE A 71 0.24 -13.51 6.29
CA PHE A 71 -0.90 -12.72 5.81
C PHE A 71 -1.84 -12.31 6.94
N SER A 72 -1.86 -13.08 8.03
CA SER A 72 -2.75 -12.82 9.17
C SER A 72 -2.20 -11.79 10.14
N ARG A 73 -1.00 -11.29 9.93
CA ARG A 73 -0.38 -10.32 10.81
C ARG A 73 -0.13 -9.01 10.08
N PRO A 74 -0.19 -7.89 10.78
CA PRO A 74 0.19 -6.62 10.17
C PRO A 74 1.69 -6.58 9.92
N ALA A 75 2.11 -5.66 9.06
CA ALA A 75 3.52 -5.37 8.88
C ALA A 75 4.10 -4.92 10.22
N THR A 76 5.34 -5.29 10.49
CA THR A 76 5.98 -4.88 11.73
C THR A 76 6.29 -3.39 11.70
N VAL A 77 6.44 -2.83 12.89
CA VAL A 77 6.83 -1.42 13.02
C VAL A 77 8.15 -1.18 12.29
N ALA A 78 9.09 -2.12 12.38
CA ALA A 78 10.37 -2.00 11.68
C ALA A 78 10.19 -1.96 10.17
N GLN A 79 9.28 -2.76 9.63
CA GLN A 79 9.01 -2.75 8.19
C GLN A 79 8.37 -1.43 7.76
N ILE A 80 7.42 -0.94 8.53
CA ILE A 80 6.76 0.33 8.23
C ILE A 80 7.78 1.46 8.30
N ASP A 81 8.61 1.50 9.34
CA ASP A 81 9.61 2.54 9.49
C ASP A 81 10.64 2.50 8.37
N ALA A 82 11.00 1.31 7.92
CA ALA A 82 11.93 1.18 6.80
C ALA A 82 11.37 1.80 5.51
N LEU A 83 10.06 1.72 5.32
CA LEU A 83 9.43 2.28 4.13
C LEU A 83 9.13 3.77 4.27
N VAL A 84 8.66 4.22 5.42
CA VAL A 84 8.17 5.58 5.61
C VAL A 84 9.19 6.62 5.17
N ASN A 85 10.46 6.39 5.45
CA ASN A 85 11.52 7.35 5.14
C ASN A 85 12.07 7.21 3.73
N ARG A 86 11.62 6.23 2.96
CA ARG A 86 12.22 5.92 1.67
C ARG A 86 11.26 6.03 0.50
N VAL A 87 9.96 5.97 0.76
CA VAL A 87 8.97 5.91 -0.33
C VAL A 87 8.04 7.11 -0.28
N GLN A 88 7.52 7.49 -1.43
CA GLN A 88 6.51 8.53 -1.56
C GLN A 88 5.12 7.94 -1.77
N VAL A 89 5.06 6.69 -2.21
CA VAL A 89 3.80 5.97 -2.46
C VAL A 89 3.97 4.54 -1.97
N ALA A 90 2.94 3.99 -1.41
CA ALA A 90 2.97 2.59 -0.97
C ALA A 90 1.66 1.90 -1.32
N ALA A 91 1.76 0.62 -1.59
CA ALA A 91 0.60 -0.23 -1.80
C ALA A 91 0.84 -1.58 -1.13
N ALA A 92 -0.23 -2.19 -0.68
CA ALA A 92 -0.16 -3.53 -0.10
C ALA A 92 -1.05 -4.47 -0.91
N ALA A 93 -0.61 -5.68 -1.10
CA ALA A 93 -1.36 -6.70 -1.82
C ALA A 93 -0.94 -8.09 -1.35
N VAL A 94 -1.74 -9.10 -1.53
CA VAL A 94 -3.05 -8.99 -2.13
C VAL A 94 -4.08 -9.31 -1.08
N GLY A 95 -5.28 -8.75 -1.26
CA GLY A 95 -6.36 -9.01 -0.36
C GLY A 95 -6.93 -10.41 -0.55
N GLY A 96 -7.76 -10.82 0.35
CA GLY A 96 -8.38 -12.12 0.16
C GLY A 96 -9.11 -12.66 1.35
#